data_acd8e5b4b26f0a07a5d897b75395f842
#
_entry.id   acd8e5b4b26f0a07a5d897b75395f842
#
_cell.length_a   1.000
_cell.length_b   1.000
_cell.length_c   1.000
_cell.angle_alpha   90.00
_cell.angle_beta   90.00
_cell.angle_gamma   90.00
#
_symmetry.space_group_name_H-M   'P 1'
#
loop_
_entity.id
_entity.type
_entity.pdbx_description
1 polymer ?
#
loop_
_entity_poly.entity_id
_entity_poly.type
_entity_poly.pdbx_seq_one_letter_code
_entity_poly.pdbx_strand_id
1 'polypeptide(L)'
;MKRYLMLLCLLFMSFVVSSQTTTPDSLKNALQKATSERSRLEILTNLMDISRNDDILVNAKQLYQEALKANDNYYKEAALTEILRHYINTDQTDSANAYIAKAEQEL
;
A
#
# COMPACT_ATOMS: atom_id res chain seq x y z
N MET A 1 2.56 -10.35 -42.38
CA MET A 1 3.01 -9.03 -41.92
C MET A 1 1.93 -8.24 -41.23
N LYS A 2 0.70 -8.30 -41.67
CA LYS A 2 -0.42 -7.64 -40.98
C LYS A 2 -0.67 -8.19 -39.57
N ARG A 3 -0.27 -9.43 -39.28
CA ARG A 3 -0.42 -10.07 -37.98
C ARG A 3 0.44 -9.43 -36.89
N TYR A 4 1.62 -8.94 -37.26
CA TYR A 4 2.54 -8.33 -36.30
C TYR A 4 2.11 -6.94 -35.89
N LEU A 5 1.47 -6.21 -36.81
CA LEU A 5 0.94 -4.88 -36.51
C LEU A 5 -0.23 -4.94 -35.54
N MET A 6 -1.09 -5.94 -35.67
CA MET A 6 -2.21 -6.14 -34.74
C MET A 6 -1.72 -6.56 -33.36
N LEU A 7 -0.70 -7.41 -33.29
CA LEU A 7 -0.09 -7.82 -32.02
C LEU A 7 0.58 -6.64 -31.31
N LEU A 8 1.22 -5.75 -32.07
CA LEU A 8 1.83 -4.55 -31.54
C LEU A 8 0.77 -3.59 -30.99
N CYS A 9 -0.34 -3.42 -31.67
CA CYS A 9 -1.46 -2.59 -31.21
C CYS A 9 -2.09 -3.16 -29.95
N LEU A 10 -2.23 -4.48 -29.84
CA LEU A 10 -2.77 -5.13 -28.65
C LEU A 10 -1.84 -4.98 -27.45
N LEU A 11 -0.54 -5.10 -27.66
CA LEU A 11 0.47 -4.86 -26.62
C LEU A 11 0.46 -3.40 -26.16
N PHE A 12 0.26 -2.49 -27.09
CA PHE A 12 0.19 -1.07 -26.79
C PHE A 12 -1.05 -0.72 -25.96
N MET A 13 -2.19 -1.32 -26.30
CA MET A 13 -3.42 -1.12 -25.55
C MET A 13 -3.35 -1.69 -24.14
N SER A 14 -2.70 -2.85 -23.97
CA SER A 14 -2.49 -3.43 -22.65
C SER A 14 -1.63 -2.52 -21.77
N PHE A 15 -0.66 -1.86 -22.34
CA PHE A 15 0.21 -0.93 -21.63
C PHE A 15 -0.55 0.32 -21.19
N VAL A 16 -1.41 0.86 -22.05
CA VAL A 16 -2.23 2.03 -21.73
C VAL A 16 -3.23 1.72 -20.61
N VAL A 17 -3.83 0.53 -20.66
CA VAL A 17 -4.77 0.09 -19.61
C VAL A 17 -4.07 -0.06 -18.27
N SER A 18 -2.84 -0.61 -18.24
CA SER A 18 -2.12 -0.78 -16.97
C SER A 18 -1.65 0.55 -16.39
N SER A 19 -1.40 1.60 -17.19
CA SER A 19 -1.04 2.91 -16.69
C SER A 19 -2.21 3.68 -16.07
N GLN A 20 -3.46 3.26 -16.35
CA GLN A 20 -4.66 3.87 -15.79
C GLN A 20 -5.10 3.24 -14.47
N THR A 21 -4.40 2.22 -13.98
CA THR A 21 -4.80 1.46 -12.79
C THR A 21 -4.18 1.94 -11.48
N THR A 22 -3.67 3.18 -11.44
CA THR A 22 -3.03 3.74 -10.26
C THR A 22 -3.94 4.67 -9.45
N THR A 23 -5.25 4.59 -9.63
CA THR A 23 -6.20 5.35 -8.82
C THR A 23 -6.49 4.63 -7.51
N PRO A 24 -6.88 5.36 -6.43
CA PRO A 24 -7.27 4.72 -5.18
C PRO A 24 -8.38 3.68 -5.34
N ASP A 25 -9.37 3.96 -6.17
CA ASP A 25 -10.49 3.04 -6.41
C ASP A 25 -10.03 1.76 -7.12
N SER A 26 -9.13 1.88 -8.08
CA SER A 26 -8.56 0.72 -8.77
C SER A 26 -7.77 -0.16 -7.81
N LEU A 27 -7.00 0.44 -6.90
CA LEU A 27 -6.22 -0.29 -5.91
C LEU A 27 -7.13 -0.97 -4.89
N LYS A 28 -8.20 -0.33 -4.46
CA LYS A 28 -9.19 -0.93 -3.56
C LYS A 28 -9.86 -2.14 -4.20
N ASN A 29 -10.21 -2.05 -5.48
CA ASN A 29 -10.76 -3.16 -6.23
C ASN A 29 -9.76 -4.31 -6.35
N ALA A 30 -8.49 -3.99 -6.64
CA ALA A 30 -7.43 -4.99 -6.70
C ALA A 30 -7.22 -5.67 -5.35
N LEU A 31 -7.32 -4.92 -4.26
CA LEU A 31 -7.19 -5.46 -2.91
C LEU A 31 -8.28 -6.49 -2.61
N GLN A 32 -9.52 -6.22 -3.00
CA GLN A 32 -10.63 -7.16 -2.82
C GLN A 32 -10.43 -8.46 -3.60
N LYS A 33 -9.75 -8.38 -4.73
CA LYS A 33 -9.50 -9.54 -5.59
C LYS A 33 -8.20 -10.27 -5.27
N ALA A 34 -7.35 -9.68 -4.45
CA ALA A 34 -6.05 -10.25 -4.11
C ALA A 34 -6.23 -11.52 -3.26
N THR A 35 -5.56 -12.59 -3.66
CA THR A 35 -5.66 -13.89 -3.01
C THR A 35 -4.41 -14.25 -2.19
N SER A 36 -3.28 -13.57 -2.43
CA SER A 36 -2.04 -13.83 -1.70
C SER A 36 -1.75 -12.69 -0.73
N GLU A 37 -1.08 -13.02 0.37
CA GLU A 37 -0.66 -12.02 1.36
C GLU A 37 0.30 -11.00 0.74
N ARG A 38 1.22 -11.48 -0.10
CA ARG A 38 2.19 -10.60 -0.74
C ARG A 38 1.52 -9.57 -1.65
N SER A 39 0.55 -10.01 -2.45
CA SER A 39 -0.21 -9.10 -3.30
C SER A 39 -0.97 -8.06 -2.48
N ARG A 40 -1.57 -8.46 -1.38
CA ARG A 40 -2.27 -7.55 -0.49
C ARG A 40 -1.33 -6.51 0.09
N LEU A 41 -0.14 -6.93 0.55
CA LEU A 41 0.85 -6.02 1.12
C LEU A 41 1.35 -5.01 0.10
N GLU A 42 1.60 -5.44 -1.13
CA GLU A 42 2.02 -4.55 -2.21
C GLU A 42 0.93 -3.52 -2.56
N ILE A 43 -0.31 -3.97 -2.65
CA ILE A 43 -1.44 -3.09 -2.96
C ILE A 43 -1.66 -2.07 -1.82
N LEU A 44 -1.61 -2.52 -0.57
CA LEU A 44 -1.75 -1.63 0.58
C LEU A 44 -0.62 -0.60 0.64
N THR A 45 0.60 -1.00 0.29
CA THR A 45 1.74 -0.07 0.21
C THR A 45 1.48 1.00 -0.84
N ASN A 46 1.00 0.61 -2.00
CA ASN A 46 0.66 1.55 -3.06
C ASN A 46 -0.48 2.49 -2.65
N LEU A 47 -1.49 1.96 -1.98
CA LEU A 47 -2.58 2.77 -1.44
C LEU A 47 -2.06 3.81 -0.43
N MET A 48 -1.18 3.38 0.46
CA MET A 48 -0.55 4.27 1.44
C MET A 48 0.23 5.38 0.73
N ASP A 49 1.01 5.03 -0.28
CA ASP A 49 1.88 5.97 -0.99
C ASP A 49 1.11 7.04 -1.76
N ILE A 50 -0.07 6.71 -2.29
CA ILE A 50 -0.89 7.67 -3.03
C ILE A 50 -1.94 8.36 -2.16
N SER A 51 -2.07 7.96 -0.91
CA SER A 51 -3.04 8.54 0.03
C SER A 51 -2.59 9.90 0.52
N ARG A 52 -3.55 10.71 0.93
CA ARG A 52 -3.29 12.07 1.44
C ARG A 52 -4.01 12.27 2.76
N ASN A 53 -3.43 13.13 3.60
CA ASN A 53 -4.02 13.51 4.89
C ASN A 53 -4.28 12.29 5.78
N ASP A 54 -5.47 12.23 6.37
CA ASP A 54 -5.83 11.16 7.30
C ASP A 54 -5.93 9.78 6.66
N ASP A 55 -6.13 9.71 5.35
CA ASP A 55 -6.18 8.43 4.63
C ASP A 55 -4.84 7.71 4.66
N ILE A 56 -3.73 8.43 4.72
CA ILE A 56 -2.41 7.83 4.88
C ILE A 56 -2.36 7.00 6.17
N LEU A 57 -2.86 7.55 7.27
CA LEU A 57 -2.85 6.88 8.56
C LEU A 57 -3.72 5.62 8.53
N VAL A 58 -4.92 5.71 7.94
CA VAL A 58 -5.82 4.56 7.83
C VAL A 58 -5.16 3.43 7.04
N ASN A 59 -4.59 3.75 5.89
CA ASN A 59 -3.96 2.75 5.03
C ASN A 59 -2.67 2.20 5.62
N ALA A 60 -1.88 3.05 6.29
CA ALA A 60 -0.65 2.61 6.96
C ALA A 60 -0.96 1.68 8.13
N LYS A 61 -2.00 1.96 8.91
CA LYS A 61 -2.41 1.07 10.01
C LYS A 61 -2.89 -0.28 9.48
N GLN A 62 -3.63 -0.29 8.38
CA GLN A 62 -4.07 -1.53 7.76
C GLN A 62 -2.87 -2.34 7.25
N LEU A 63 -1.93 -1.68 6.59
CA LEU A 63 -0.70 -2.33 6.13
C LEU A 63 0.07 -2.94 7.31
N TYR A 64 0.18 -2.21 8.41
CA TYR A 64 0.85 -2.68 9.61
C TYR A 64 0.22 -3.96 10.14
N GLN A 65 -1.12 -3.99 10.26
CA GLN A 65 -1.84 -5.16 10.73
C GLN A 65 -1.68 -6.38 9.81
N GLU A 66 -1.75 -6.16 8.52
CA GLU A 66 -1.56 -7.23 7.54
C GLU A 66 -0.12 -7.75 7.56
N ALA A 67 0.85 -6.85 7.71
CA ALA A 67 2.26 -7.22 7.80
C ALA A 67 2.57 -8.01 9.08
N LEU A 68 1.91 -7.68 10.19
CA LEU A 68 2.02 -8.46 11.43
C LEU A 68 1.54 -9.90 11.22
N LYS A 69 0.39 -10.07 10.57
CA LYS A 69 -0.17 -11.40 10.30
C LYS A 69 0.74 -12.20 9.38
N ALA A 70 1.34 -11.55 8.40
CA ALA A 70 2.25 -12.18 7.45
C ALA A 70 3.67 -12.36 8.01
N ASN A 71 3.94 -11.80 9.18
CA ASN A 71 5.26 -11.77 9.80
C ASN A 71 6.32 -11.19 8.86
N ASP A 72 5.96 -10.12 8.15
CA ASP A 72 6.81 -9.47 7.16
C ASP A 72 7.40 -8.18 7.73
N ASN A 73 8.66 -8.23 8.11
CA ASN A 73 9.35 -7.11 8.77
C ASN A 73 9.51 -5.90 7.86
N TYR A 74 9.71 -6.13 6.57
CA TYR A 74 9.88 -5.04 5.61
C TYR A 74 8.63 -4.15 5.57
N TYR A 75 7.46 -4.76 5.43
CA TYR A 75 6.20 -4.02 5.36
C TYR A 75 5.78 -3.46 6.72
N LYS A 76 6.13 -4.16 7.81
CA LYS A 76 5.91 -3.62 9.16
C LYS A 76 6.67 -2.30 9.37
N GLU A 77 7.93 -2.28 9.00
CA GLU A 77 8.76 -1.07 9.14
C GLU A 77 8.28 0.06 8.24
N ALA A 78 7.91 -0.25 7.01
CA ALA A 78 7.39 0.75 6.07
C ALA A 78 6.10 1.39 6.61
N ALA A 79 5.18 0.57 7.09
CA ALA A 79 3.92 1.06 7.65
C ALA A 79 4.15 1.87 8.92
N LEU A 80 4.99 1.36 9.83
CA LEU A 80 5.30 2.04 11.08
C LEU A 80 5.93 3.41 10.83
N THR A 81 6.83 3.51 9.88
CA THR A 81 7.47 4.77 9.51
C THR A 81 6.43 5.81 9.10
N GLU A 82 5.46 5.43 8.28
CA GLU A 82 4.41 6.35 7.85
C GLU A 82 3.46 6.73 9.00
N ILE A 83 3.12 5.78 9.85
CA ILE A 83 2.28 6.05 11.03
C ILE A 83 2.95 7.08 11.94
N LEU A 84 4.23 6.86 12.25
CA LEU A 84 4.97 7.74 13.11
C LEU A 84 5.16 9.13 12.50
N ARG A 85 5.48 9.17 11.20
CA ARG A 85 5.63 10.42 10.47
C ARG A 85 4.35 11.25 10.52
N HIS A 86 3.21 10.60 10.31
CA HIS A 86 1.92 11.28 10.36
C HIS A 86 1.64 11.88 11.75
N TYR A 87 1.85 11.10 12.81
CA TYR A 87 1.63 11.58 14.17
C TYR A 87 2.58 12.72 14.55
N ILE A 88 3.83 12.63 14.13
CA ILE A 88 4.81 13.69 14.42
C ILE A 88 4.44 14.96 13.66
N ASN A 89 4.07 14.85 12.39
CA ASN A 89 3.71 16.00 11.55
C ASN A 89 2.42 16.70 12.00
N THR A 90 1.56 15.98 12.70
CA THR A 90 0.30 16.53 13.22
C THR A 90 0.35 16.83 14.71
N ASP A 91 1.55 16.89 15.29
CA ASP A 91 1.78 17.22 16.73
C ASP A 91 1.11 16.24 17.69
N GLN A 92 0.97 14.98 17.28
CA GLN A 92 0.39 13.92 18.11
C GLN A 92 1.50 13.02 18.69
N THR A 93 2.37 13.63 19.49
CA THR A 93 3.54 12.95 20.06
C THR A 93 3.15 11.78 20.95
N ASP A 94 2.07 11.93 21.73
CA ASP A 94 1.60 10.87 22.63
C ASP A 94 1.15 9.64 21.83
N SER A 95 0.46 9.86 20.71
CA SER A 95 0.06 8.77 19.81
C SER A 95 1.26 8.08 19.16
N ALA A 96 2.26 8.87 18.78
CA ALA A 96 3.50 8.32 18.22
C ALA A 96 4.21 7.43 19.24
N ASN A 97 4.35 7.91 20.48
CA ASN A 97 4.99 7.15 21.55
C ASN A 97 4.23 5.88 21.90
N ALA A 98 2.90 5.93 21.90
CA ALA A 98 2.07 4.75 22.14
C ALA A 98 2.28 3.69 21.03
N TYR A 99 2.42 4.12 19.79
CA TYR A 99 2.66 3.22 18.69
C TYR A 99 4.06 2.60 18.74
N ILE A 100 5.06 3.36 19.14
CA ILE A 100 6.42 2.85 19.34
C ILE A 100 6.43 1.77 20.42
N ALA A 101 5.78 2.02 21.56
CA ALA A 101 5.69 1.05 22.65
C ALA A 101 4.99 -0.23 22.20
N LYS A 102 3.92 -0.10 21.41
CA LYS A 102 3.20 -1.25 20.85
C LYS A 102 4.09 -2.04 19.89
N ALA A 103 4.81 -1.36 19.02
CA ALA A 103 5.70 -2.00 18.07
C ALA A 103 6.84 -2.76 18.77
N GLU A 104 7.37 -2.21 19.84
CA GLU A 104 8.42 -2.87 20.62
C GLU A 104 7.93 -4.19 21.24
N GLN A 105 6.68 -4.23 21.67
CA GLN A 105 6.08 -5.47 22.21
C GLN A 105 5.82 -6.52 21.14
N GLU A 106 5.67 -6.11 19.91
CA GLU A 106 5.35 -7.01 18.79
C GLU A 106 6.59 -7.54 18.06
N LEU A 107 7.75 -7.04 18.41
CA LEU A 107 9.01 -7.56 17.91
C LEU A 107 9.44 -8.75 18.75
#